data_964c4537f143fc7fb9a1f2fce2d59353
#
_entry.id   964c4537f143fc7fb9a1f2fce2d59353
#
_cell.length_a   1.000
_cell.length_b   1.000
_cell.length_c   1.000
_cell.angle_alpha   90.00
_cell.angle_beta   90.00
_cell.angle_gamma   90.00
#
_symmetry.space_group_name_H-M   'P 1'
#
loop_
_entity.id
_entity.type
_entity.pdbx_description
1 polymer ?
#
loop_
_entity_poly.entity_id
_entity_poly.type
_entity_poly.pdbx_seq_one_letter_code
_entity_poly.pdbx_strand_id
1 'polypeptide(L)'
;SYARLGFKGETQINDQLTGYGQWEYNIQANNTESSTNQSWTRLAFAGLKFADYGSFDYGRNYGVMYDIEGWTDMLPEFGGDSYTNADNFMTGRANGVATYRNTDFFGLVNGLNFAVQYQGNNEGASNGQEGTNNGRDVRHENGDGWGLSTTYDLGMGFSAGAAYTSSDRTNDQVNHTAAGG
;
A
#
# COMPACT_ATOMS: atom_id res chain seq x y z
N SER A 1 -2.96 -21.77 10.31
CA SER A 1 -3.90 -20.81 10.95
C SER A 1 -3.14 -19.55 11.35
N TYR A 2 -3.83 -18.43 11.35
CA TYR A 2 -3.26 -17.14 11.75
C TYR A 2 -4.29 -16.32 12.53
N ALA A 3 -3.79 -15.40 13.36
CA ALA A 3 -4.60 -14.39 14.02
C ALA A 3 -4.14 -13.00 13.53
N ARG A 4 -5.06 -12.06 13.43
CA ARG A 4 -4.77 -10.66 13.13
C ARG A 4 -5.17 -9.79 14.30
N LEU A 5 -4.31 -8.83 14.63
CA LEU A 5 -4.57 -7.81 15.62
C LEU A 5 -4.39 -6.45 14.94
N GLY A 6 -5.37 -5.58 15.08
CA GLY A 6 -5.33 -4.25 14.47
C GLY A 6 -5.84 -3.18 15.41
N PHE A 7 -5.25 -2.01 15.29
CA PHE A 7 -5.70 -0.78 15.95
C PHE A 7 -5.91 0.28 14.89
N LYS A 8 -7.04 0.96 14.97
CA LYS A 8 -7.38 2.09 14.13
C LYS A 8 -7.81 3.23 15.03
N GLY A 9 -7.26 4.40 14.80
CA GLY A 9 -7.54 5.59 15.59
C GLY A 9 -7.80 6.80 14.71
N GLU A 10 -8.65 7.67 15.20
CA GLU A 10 -8.96 8.95 14.58
C GLU A 10 -9.14 9.99 15.68
N THR A 11 -8.57 11.19 15.48
CA THR A 11 -8.72 12.30 16.40
C THR A 11 -8.95 13.59 15.63
N GLN A 12 -9.98 14.32 16.02
CA GLN A 12 -10.26 15.63 15.46
C GLN A 12 -9.36 16.68 16.11
N ILE A 13 -8.53 17.36 15.30
CA ILE A 13 -7.60 18.38 15.75
C ILE A 13 -8.28 19.75 15.79
N ASN A 14 -9.06 20.05 14.75
CA ASN A 14 -9.92 21.23 14.66
C ASN A 14 -11.10 20.94 13.72
N ASP A 15 -11.93 21.94 13.42
CA ASP A 15 -13.15 21.79 12.61
C ASP A 15 -12.89 21.25 11.19
N GLN A 16 -11.66 21.38 10.66
CA GLN A 16 -11.30 21.00 9.30
C GLN A 16 -10.20 19.94 9.23
N LEU A 17 -9.51 19.68 10.33
CA LEU A 17 -8.35 18.79 10.37
C LEU A 17 -8.59 17.62 11.31
N THR A 18 -8.43 16.42 10.77
CA THR A 18 -8.51 15.16 11.51
C THR A 18 -7.23 14.36 11.33
N GLY A 19 -6.63 13.92 12.43
CA GLY A 19 -5.54 12.96 12.41
C GLY A 19 -6.08 11.53 12.44
N TYR A 20 -5.47 10.62 11.69
CA TYR A 20 -5.84 9.21 11.68
C TYR A 20 -4.62 8.31 11.57
N GLY A 21 -4.80 7.06 11.96
CA GLY A 21 -3.77 6.06 11.82
C GLY A 21 -4.33 4.66 11.94
N GLN A 22 -3.58 3.71 11.41
CA GLN A 22 -3.90 2.30 11.50
C GLN A 22 -2.63 1.48 11.65
N TRP A 23 -2.69 0.45 12.51
CA TRP A 23 -1.68 -0.57 12.63
C TRP A 23 -2.34 -1.94 12.60
N GLU A 24 -1.84 -2.83 11.77
CA GLU A 24 -2.34 -4.19 11.64
C GLU A 24 -1.17 -5.18 11.66
N TYR A 25 -1.31 -6.18 12.51
CA TYR A 25 -0.29 -7.17 12.77
C TYR A 25 -0.83 -8.58 12.57
N ASN A 26 -0.05 -9.42 11.89
CA ASN A 26 -0.42 -10.81 11.64
C ASN A 26 0.47 -11.72 12.46
N ILE A 27 -0.15 -12.69 13.13
CA ILE A 27 0.51 -13.68 13.98
C ILE A 27 0.17 -15.06 13.44
N GLN A 28 1.18 -15.86 13.13
CA GLN A 28 0.97 -17.26 12.78
C GLN A 28 0.85 -18.11 14.03
N ALA A 29 -0.22 -18.90 14.13
CA ALA A 29 -0.54 -19.70 15.30
C ALA A 29 -0.18 -21.19 15.14
N ASN A 30 0.45 -21.56 14.03
CA ASN A 30 0.76 -22.95 13.66
C ASN A 30 2.26 -23.24 13.52
N ASN A 31 3.10 -22.28 13.90
CA ASN A 31 4.55 -22.45 13.86
C ASN A 31 5.09 -23.00 15.18
N THR A 32 6.21 -23.72 15.10
CA THR A 32 6.96 -24.16 16.27
C THR A 32 7.68 -22.99 16.94
N GLU A 33 8.01 -23.09 18.23
CA GLU A 33 8.70 -22.05 18.99
C GLU A 33 10.04 -21.61 18.38
N SER A 34 10.68 -22.46 17.59
CA SER A 34 11.94 -22.19 16.91
C SER A 34 11.79 -21.48 15.55
N SER A 35 10.57 -21.22 15.09
CA SER A 35 10.33 -20.54 13.81
C SER A 35 10.63 -19.04 13.92
N THR A 36 11.40 -18.48 12.99
CA THR A 36 11.74 -17.06 12.93
C THR A 36 10.64 -16.20 12.31
N ASN A 37 9.73 -16.79 11.53
CA ASN A 37 8.66 -16.09 10.81
C ASN A 37 7.29 -16.29 11.48
N GLN A 38 7.18 -15.84 12.74
CA GLN A 38 5.95 -16.03 13.51
C GLN A 38 4.96 -14.87 13.38
N SER A 39 5.43 -13.70 13.00
CA SER A 39 4.59 -12.50 12.99
C SER A 39 5.17 -11.38 12.14
N TRP A 40 4.30 -10.54 11.56
CA TRP A 40 4.72 -9.38 10.76
C TRP A 40 3.68 -8.27 10.77
N THR A 41 4.13 -7.03 10.57
CA THR A 41 3.26 -5.88 10.38
C THR A 41 2.69 -5.90 8.96
N ARG A 42 1.39 -5.87 8.83
CA ARG A 42 0.69 -5.75 7.55
C ARG A 42 0.55 -4.31 7.11
N LEU A 43 0.04 -3.47 7.99
CA LEU A 43 -0.18 -2.04 7.79
C LEU A 43 0.36 -1.28 8.99
N ALA A 44 0.96 -0.13 8.75
CA ALA A 44 1.38 0.83 9.77
C ALA A 44 1.52 2.20 9.12
N PHE A 45 0.50 3.03 9.23
CA PHE A 45 0.51 4.38 8.66
C PHE A 45 -0.21 5.37 9.55
N ALA A 46 0.13 6.63 9.38
CA ALA A 46 -0.55 7.75 10.01
C ALA A 46 -0.75 8.87 8.99
N GLY A 47 -1.79 9.66 9.15
CA GLY A 47 -2.13 10.68 8.21
C GLY A 47 -3.01 11.78 8.76
N LEU A 48 -3.28 12.75 7.90
CA LEU A 48 -4.13 13.90 8.16
C LEU A 48 -5.22 13.99 7.10
N LYS A 49 -6.42 14.31 7.52
CA LYS A 49 -7.57 14.55 6.65
C LYS A 49 -8.01 16.00 6.76
N PHE A 50 -8.10 16.67 5.63
CA PHE A 50 -8.43 18.07 5.50
C PHE A 50 -9.80 18.24 4.85
N ALA A 51 -10.89 18.20 5.59
CA ALA A 51 -12.24 18.43 5.06
C ALA A 51 -12.41 17.96 3.59
N ASP A 52 -12.79 18.85 2.66
CA ASP A 52 -12.97 18.54 1.24
C ASP A 52 -11.67 18.51 0.42
N TYR A 53 -10.53 18.90 1.00
CA TYR A 53 -9.24 18.90 0.32
C TYR A 53 -8.56 17.52 0.30
N GLY A 54 -9.17 16.52 0.91
CA GLY A 54 -8.68 15.15 0.90
C GLY A 54 -7.83 14.77 2.10
N SER A 55 -7.07 13.70 1.95
CA SER A 55 -6.23 13.15 3.01
C SER A 55 -4.83 12.86 2.51
N PHE A 56 -3.87 12.96 3.43
CA PHE A 56 -2.48 12.58 3.19
C PHE A 56 -2.02 11.63 4.29
N ASP A 57 -1.45 10.51 3.94
CA ASP A 57 -0.84 9.57 4.87
C ASP A 57 0.53 9.11 4.42
N TYR A 58 1.31 8.62 5.39
CA TYR A 58 2.62 8.06 5.16
C TYR A 58 2.83 6.81 6.01
N GLY A 59 3.49 5.83 5.44
CA GLY A 59 3.89 4.59 6.11
C GLY A 59 3.69 3.35 5.25
N ARG A 60 3.55 2.18 5.91
CA ARG A 60 3.23 0.93 5.25
C ARG A 60 1.73 0.85 5.00
N ASN A 61 1.33 0.93 3.74
CA ASN A 61 -0.07 0.96 3.33
C ASN A 61 -0.27 0.23 2.01
N TYR A 62 -1.51 0.08 1.58
CA TYR A 62 -1.83 -0.43 0.25
C TYR A 62 -1.37 0.54 -0.84
N GLY A 63 -0.81 0.00 -1.93
CA GLY A 63 -0.50 0.74 -3.12
C GLY A 63 -1.75 1.19 -3.88
N VAL A 64 -1.64 2.26 -4.65
CA VAL A 64 -2.78 2.79 -5.43
C VAL A 64 -3.26 1.83 -6.53
N MET A 65 -2.41 0.94 -7.01
CA MET A 65 -2.82 -0.13 -7.92
C MET A 65 -3.86 -1.04 -7.27
N TYR A 66 -3.72 -1.31 -5.98
CA TYR A 66 -4.67 -2.13 -5.21
C TYR A 66 -6.07 -1.52 -5.12
N ASP A 67 -6.22 -0.21 -5.32
CA ASP A 67 -7.54 0.43 -5.35
C ASP A 67 -8.45 -0.18 -6.43
N ILE A 68 -7.87 -0.63 -7.52
CA ILE A 68 -8.59 -1.28 -8.63
C ILE A 68 -8.51 -2.80 -8.53
N GLU A 69 -7.34 -3.34 -8.21
CA GLU A 69 -7.14 -4.79 -8.05
C GLU A 69 -8.01 -5.37 -6.93
N GLY A 70 -8.24 -4.60 -5.86
CA GLY A 70 -9.11 -4.98 -4.75
C GLY A 70 -10.56 -5.26 -5.15
N TRP A 71 -11.02 -4.78 -6.31
CA TRP A 71 -12.35 -5.14 -6.83
C TRP A 71 -12.42 -6.59 -7.29
N THR A 72 -11.29 -7.18 -7.65
CA THR A 72 -11.18 -8.58 -8.10
C THR A 72 -10.79 -9.52 -6.97
N ASP A 73 -10.31 -8.99 -5.82
CA ASP A 73 -9.89 -9.76 -4.63
C ASP A 73 -11.08 -10.33 -3.83
N MET A 74 -12.22 -10.46 -4.46
CA MET A 74 -13.44 -11.10 -3.93
C MET A 74 -13.54 -12.57 -4.32
N LEU A 75 -12.53 -13.14 -4.98
CA LEU A 75 -12.52 -14.53 -5.40
C LEU A 75 -12.19 -15.46 -4.21
N PRO A 76 -13.03 -16.44 -3.89
CA PRO A 76 -12.74 -17.40 -2.83
C PRO A 76 -11.57 -18.32 -3.22
N GLU A 77 -10.51 -18.26 -2.47
CA GLU A 77 -9.37 -19.20 -2.34
C GLU A 77 -8.46 -19.45 -3.56
N PHE A 78 -8.82 -19.13 -4.80
CA PHE A 78 -7.97 -19.43 -5.96
C PHE A 78 -7.80 -18.24 -6.89
N GLY A 79 -6.59 -17.70 -6.97
CA GLY A 79 -6.15 -16.77 -8.02
C GLY A 79 -5.93 -15.30 -7.64
N GLY A 80 -6.27 -14.87 -6.41
CA GLY A 80 -6.05 -13.50 -5.95
C GLY A 80 -4.68 -13.23 -5.31
N ASP A 81 -3.91 -14.27 -5.00
CA ASP A 81 -2.71 -14.16 -4.15
C ASP A 81 -1.41 -13.86 -4.92
N SER A 82 -1.43 -13.87 -6.24
CA SER A 82 -0.21 -13.75 -7.03
C SER A 82 0.45 -12.37 -6.96
N TYR A 83 -0.32 -11.31 -6.66
CA TYR A 83 0.17 -9.93 -6.53
C TYR A 83 0.11 -9.38 -5.10
N THR A 84 -0.67 -9.99 -4.21
CA THR A 84 -0.88 -9.50 -2.83
C THR A 84 0.35 -9.61 -1.93
N ASN A 85 1.33 -10.41 -2.33
CA ASN A 85 2.60 -10.58 -1.62
C ASN A 85 3.73 -9.69 -2.15
N ALA A 86 3.47 -8.89 -3.17
CA ALA A 86 4.46 -7.97 -3.69
C ALA A 86 4.54 -6.71 -2.81
N ASP A 87 5.67 -6.54 -2.12
CA ASP A 87 5.95 -5.34 -1.32
C ASP A 87 6.57 -4.21 -2.16
N ASN A 88 6.58 -4.34 -3.48
CA ASN A 88 7.15 -3.39 -4.41
C ASN A 88 6.15 -2.96 -5.49
N PHE A 89 6.47 -1.89 -6.21
CA PHE A 89 5.71 -1.37 -7.36
C PHE A 89 4.27 -0.97 -7.06
N MET A 90 3.92 -0.73 -5.79
CA MET A 90 2.59 -0.26 -5.34
C MET A 90 1.42 -1.18 -5.72
N THR A 91 1.68 -2.47 -5.94
CA THR A 91 0.65 -3.43 -6.37
C THR A 91 -0.16 -3.99 -5.20
N GLY A 92 0.48 -4.28 -4.08
CA GLY A 92 -0.19 -4.78 -2.89
C GLY A 92 0.04 -3.85 -1.70
N ARG A 93 0.55 -4.41 -0.62
CA ARG A 93 1.05 -3.63 0.50
C ARG A 93 2.45 -3.14 0.18
N ALA A 94 2.72 -1.87 0.41
CA ALA A 94 3.98 -1.23 0.13
C ALA A 94 4.51 -0.45 1.33
N ASN A 95 5.82 -0.48 1.54
CA ASN A 95 6.50 0.25 2.60
C ASN A 95 6.89 1.65 2.15
N GLY A 96 6.92 2.60 3.11
CA GLY A 96 7.44 3.93 2.88
C GLY A 96 6.70 4.70 1.78
N VAL A 97 5.37 4.57 1.72
CA VAL A 97 4.56 5.24 0.72
C VAL A 97 3.88 6.47 1.30
N ALA A 98 3.96 7.57 0.57
CA ALA A 98 3.20 8.79 0.81
C ALA A 98 1.98 8.80 -0.13
N THR A 99 0.78 8.89 0.42
CA THR A 99 -0.46 8.80 -0.35
C THR A 99 -1.33 10.02 -0.11
N TYR A 100 -1.74 10.68 -1.18
CA TYR A 100 -2.78 11.70 -1.18
C TYR A 100 -4.04 11.13 -1.82
N ARG A 101 -5.18 11.27 -1.13
CA ARG A 101 -6.49 10.82 -1.62
C ARG A 101 -7.48 11.97 -1.58
N ASN A 102 -8.29 12.05 -2.62
CA ASN A 102 -9.39 12.98 -2.68
C ASN A 102 -10.66 12.28 -3.14
N THR A 103 -11.76 12.55 -2.50
CA THR A 103 -13.09 12.05 -2.83
C THR A 103 -13.95 13.17 -3.39
N ASP A 104 -14.83 12.81 -4.33
CA ASP A 104 -15.76 13.73 -4.98
C ASP A 104 -15.09 14.93 -5.65
N PHE A 105 -13.83 14.77 -6.06
CA PHE A 105 -13.03 15.80 -6.73
C PHE A 105 -13.16 17.17 -6.06
N PHE A 106 -12.66 17.28 -4.83
CA PHE A 106 -12.78 18.48 -3.97
C PHE A 106 -14.22 18.90 -3.68
N GLY A 107 -15.17 17.98 -3.70
CA GLY A 107 -16.60 18.24 -3.55
C GLY A 107 -17.27 18.83 -4.81
N LEU A 108 -16.55 18.91 -5.93
CA LEU A 108 -17.06 19.49 -7.18
C LEU A 108 -17.74 18.47 -8.10
N VAL A 109 -17.29 17.22 -8.07
CA VAL A 109 -17.80 16.14 -8.92
C VAL A 109 -18.07 14.93 -8.06
N ASN A 110 -19.34 14.70 -7.73
CA ASN A 110 -19.76 13.53 -6.96
C ASN A 110 -19.35 12.22 -7.66
N GLY A 111 -18.79 11.30 -6.89
CA GLY A 111 -18.41 9.99 -7.37
C GLY A 111 -17.05 9.92 -8.06
N LEU A 112 -16.40 11.06 -8.33
CA LEU A 112 -15.05 11.09 -8.90
C LEU A 112 -14.01 11.14 -7.78
N ASN A 113 -13.27 10.05 -7.62
CA ASN A 113 -12.21 9.92 -6.62
C ASN A 113 -10.87 9.72 -7.28
N PHE A 114 -9.82 10.24 -6.68
CA PHE A 114 -8.46 9.97 -7.14
C PHE A 114 -7.48 9.82 -5.98
N ALA A 115 -6.39 9.13 -6.23
CA ALA A 115 -5.27 9.01 -5.31
C ALA A 115 -3.96 9.14 -6.06
N VAL A 116 -3.00 9.83 -5.46
CA VAL A 116 -1.62 9.94 -5.92
C VAL A 116 -0.72 9.37 -4.84
N GLN A 117 0.22 8.53 -5.21
CA GLN A 117 1.13 7.87 -4.28
C GLN A 117 2.56 7.99 -4.76
N TYR A 118 3.47 8.21 -3.82
CA TYR A 118 4.90 8.21 -4.05
C TYR A 118 5.57 7.19 -3.12
N GLN A 119 6.53 6.45 -3.64
CA GLN A 119 7.36 5.52 -2.90
C GLN A 119 8.83 5.83 -3.17
N GLY A 120 9.61 6.02 -2.10
CA GLY A 120 11.05 6.25 -2.20
C GLY A 120 11.84 4.98 -2.53
N ASN A 121 13.03 5.15 -3.05
CA ASN A 121 13.98 4.08 -3.32
C ASN A 121 14.35 3.33 -2.04
N ASN A 122 14.36 2.00 -2.10
CA ASN A 122 14.74 1.11 -0.99
C ASN A 122 15.84 0.11 -1.36
N GLU A 123 16.70 0.46 -2.33
CA GLU A 123 17.84 -0.34 -2.76
C GLU A 123 18.75 -0.70 -1.59
N GLY A 124 19.12 -1.97 -1.46
CA GLY A 124 20.06 -2.46 -0.46
C GLY A 124 19.64 -2.26 0.99
N ALA A 125 18.39 -1.94 1.25
CA ALA A 125 17.91 -1.70 2.60
C ALA A 125 18.01 -2.95 3.46
N SER A 126 18.65 -2.84 4.62
CA SER A 126 18.82 -3.94 5.57
C SER A 126 17.75 -3.92 6.66
N ASN A 127 17.69 -4.99 7.46
CA ASN A 127 16.74 -5.10 8.56
C ASN A 127 16.75 -3.86 9.46
N GLY A 128 15.57 -3.33 9.76
CA GLY A 128 15.37 -2.17 10.63
C GLY A 128 15.46 -0.82 9.92
N GLN A 129 15.78 -0.78 8.64
CA GLN A 129 15.70 0.44 7.84
C GLN A 129 14.30 0.61 7.24
N GLU A 130 13.94 1.86 6.97
CA GLU A 130 12.67 2.15 6.32
C GLU A 130 12.57 1.45 4.96
N GLY A 131 11.40 0.91 4.67
CA GLY A 131 11.18 0.16 3.45
C GLY A 131 11.64 -1.29 3.50
N THR A 132 12.25 -1.77 4.62
CA THR A 132 12.70 -3.15 4.72
C THR A 132 11.62 -4.10 5.23
N ASN A 133 11.68 -5.31 4.74
CA ASN A 133 10.90 -6.44 5.25
C ASN A 133 11.86 -7.63 5.43
N ASN A 134 12.46 -7.75 6.63
CA ASN A 134 13.40 -8.83 6.99
C ASN A 134 14.60 -9.00 6.06
N GLY A 135 15.24 -7.90 5.65
CA GLY A 135 16.28 -7.95 4.64
C GLY A 135 15.67 -8.13 3.25
N ARG A 136 15.65 -7.06 2.46
CA ARG A 136 15.07 -7.15 1.14
C ARG A 136 15.91 -8.02 0.23
N ASP A 137 15.26 -9.01 -0.32
CA ASP A 137 15.74 -9.70 -1.52
C ASP A 137 15.58 -8.74 -2.71
N VAL A 138 16.48 -8.83 -3.67
CA VAL A 138 16.48 -8.02 -4.92
C VAL A 138 15.11 -7.95 -5.59
N ARG A 139 14.29 -9.01 -5.45
CA ARG A 139 12.93 -9.04 -5.97
C ARG A 139 11.94 -8.10 -5.28
N HIS A 140 12.21 -7.70 -4.05
CA HIS A 140 11.35 -6.83 -3.25
C HIS A 140 11.86 -5.39 -3.16
N GLU A 141 12.96 -5.09 -3.83
CA GLU A 141 13.46 -3.74 -3.97
C GLU A 141 12.66 -2.95 -5.01
N ASN A 142 12.67 -1.64 -4.87
CA ASN A 142 12.18 -0.72 -5.88
C ASN A 142 13.02 0.57 -5.87
N GLY A 143 13.17 1.19 -7.03
CA GLY A 143 13.64 2.57 -7.15
C GLY A 143 12.51 3.55 -6.79
N ASP A 144 12.75 4.83 -6.99
CA ASP A 144 11.71 5.85 -6.83
C ASP A 144 10.52 5.54 -7.73
N GLY A 145 9.33 5.70 -7.19
CA GLY A 145 8.12 5.41 -7.92
C GLY A 145 6.96 6.33 -7.57
N TRP A 146 6.03 6.43 -8.48
CA TRP A 146 4.78 7.12 -8.27
C TRP A 146 3.62 6.35 -8.88
N GLY A 147 2.44 6.59 -8.36
CA GLY A 147 1.22 5.96 -8.83
C GLY A 147 0.03 6.90 -8.80
N LEU A 148 -0.92 6.63 -9.66
CA LEU A 148 -2.19 7.33 -9.75
C LEU A 148 -3.31 6.31 -9.85
N SER A 149 -4.37 6.48 -9.07
CA SER A 149 -5.63 5.77 -9.26
C SER A 149 -6.78 6.76 -9.38
N THR A 150 -7.76 6.42 -10.22
CA THR A 150 -8.98 7.20 -10.41
C THR A 150 -10.16 6.25 -10.45
N THR A 151 -11.20 6.55 -9.69
CA THR A 151 -12.45 5.81 -9.71
C THR A 151 -13.60 6.77 -9.91
N TYR A 152 -14.58 6.38 -10.71
CA TYR A 152 -15.80 7.14 -10.95
C TYR A 152 -17.02 6.27 -10.71
N ASP A 153 -17.88 6.71 -9.81
CA ASP A 153 -19.17 6.09 -9.57
C ASP A 153 -20.21 6.69 -10.53
N LEU A 154 -20.66 5.88 -11.49
CA LEU A 154 -21.64 6.29 -12.50
C LEU A 154 -23.09 6.24 -11.99
N GLY A 155 -23.31 5.78 -10.75
CA GLY A 155 -24.64 5.49 -10.22
C GLY A 155 -25.22 4.18 -10.80
N MET A 156 -26.44 3.82 -10.38
CA MET A 156 -27.12 2.58 -10.79
C MET A 156 -26.32 1.28 -10.57
N GLY A 157 -25.37 1.27 -9.64
CA GLY A 157 -24.50 0.12 -9.37
C GLY A 157 -23.33 -0.06 -10.33
N PHE A 158 -23.04 0.91 -11.20
CA PHE A 158 -21.88 0.90 -12.10
C PHE A 158 -20.79 1.84 -11.61
N SER A 159 -19.56 1.35 -11.61
CA SER A 159 -18.35 2.11 -11.32
C SER A 159 -17.28 1.80 -12.34
N ALA A 160 -16.47 2.79 -12.68
CA ALA A 160 -15.31 2.64 -13.54
C ALA A 160 -14.06 3.08 -12.79
N GLY A 161 -12.93 2.43 -13.04
CA GLY A 161 -11.68 2.78 -12.41
C GLY A 161 -10.48 2.46 -13.27
N ALA A 162 -9.40 3.21 -13.05
CA ALA A 162 -8.12 2.99 -13.67
C ALA A 162 -7.00 3.31 -12.67
N ALA A 163 -5.93 2.55 -12.72
CA ALA A 163 -4.73 2.82 -11.95
C ALA A 163 -3.49 2.70 -12.83
N TYR A 164 -2.50 3.52 -12.54
CA TYR A 164 -1.21 3.52 -13.20
C TYR A 164 -0.11 3.68 -12.16
N THR A 165 0.93 2.87 -12.28
CA THR A 165 2.15 3.01 -11.48
C THR A 165 3.37 3.02 -12.37
N SER A 166 4.36 3.79 -11.97
CA SER A 166 5.67 3.84 -12.61
C SER A 166 6.73 3.82 -11.52
N SER A 167 7.61 2.86 -11.56
CA SER A 167 8.70 2.73 -10.59
C SER A 167 9.99 2.38 -11.32
N ASP A 168 11.07 3.00 -10.90
CA ASP A 168 12.40 2.66 -11.39
C ASP A 168 12.87 1.34 -10.77
N ARG A 169 13.74 0.64 -11.48
CA ARG A 169 14.45 -0.51 -10.91
C ARG A 169 15.68 -0.03 -10.16
N THR A 170 16.04 -0.73 -9.10
CA THR A 170 17.30 -0.51 -8.42
C THR A 170 18.48 -0.95 -9.27
N ASN A 171 19.68 -0.44 -8.96
CA ASN A 171 20.91 -0.89 -9.62
C ASN A 171 21.14 -2.39 -9.41
N ASP A 172 20.80 -2.90 -8.23
CA ASP A 172 20.90 -4.33 -7.91
C ASP A 172 19.97 -5.18 -8.79
N GLN A 173 18.75 -4.73 -9.05
CA GLN A 173 17.82 -5.39 -9.96
C GLN A 173 18.32 -5.39 -11.42
N VAL A 174 18.89 -4.29 -11.87
CA VAL A 174 19.46 -4.19 -13.22
C VAL A 174 20.67 -5.11 -13.37
N ASN A 175 21.58 -5.12 -12.41
CA ASN A 175 22.77 -5.95 -12.40
C ASN A 175 22.46 -7.45 -12.31
N HIS A 176 21.45 -7.81 -11.53
CA HIS A 176 21.02 -9.21 -11.40
C HIS A 176 20.43 -9.76 -12.70
N THR A 177 19.74 -8.93 -13.46
CA THR A 177 19.18 -9.29 -14.77
C THR A 177 20.28 -9.45 -15.83
N ALA A 178 21.34 -8.66 -15.72
CA ALA A 178 22.48 -8.73 -16.66
C ALA A 178 23.41 -9.93 -16.40
N ALA A 179 23.43 -10.48 -15.18
CA ALA A 179 24.28 -11.63 -14.82
C ALA A 179 23.60 -12.99 -15.07
N GLY A 180 22.32 -13.03 -15.40
CA GLY A 180 21.51 -14.24 -15.63
C GLY A 180 21.14 -14.48 -17.10
N GLY A 181 21.77 -13.80 -18.04
CA GLY A 181 21.59 -13.94 -19.48
C GLY A 181 22.63 -14.81 -20.13
#